data_c228cf3b61029da8e99af7b30e444151
#
_entry.id   c228cf3b61029da8e99af7b30e444151
#
_cell.length_a   1.000
_cell.length_b   1.000
_cell.length_c   1.000
_cell.angle_alpha   90.00
_cell.angle_beta   90.00
_cell.angle_gamma   90.00
#
_symmetry.space_group_name_H-M   'P 1'
#
loop_
_entity.id
_entity.type
_entity.pdbx_description
1 polymer ?
#
loop_
_entity_poly.entity_id
_entity_poly.type
_entity_poly.pdbx_seq_one_letter_code
_entity_poly.pdbx_strand_id
1 'polypeptide(L)' 'MGFFKQQEERMAMRFLAWRYQKMNMPVPNEAELKVQAGQIVAEAHRIARERGRNVIAIIKDLVEDIKK' A
#
# COMPACT_ATOMS: atom_id res chain seq x y z
N MET A 1 13.15 6.99 10.36
CA MET A 1 13.51 7.86 9.29
C MET A 1 12.37 8.04 8.32
N GLY A 2 11.97 9.30 8.15
CA GLY A 2 10.84 9.60 7.29
C GLY A 2 11.08 9.28 5.82
N PHE A 3 12.35 9.26 5.42
CA PHE A 3 12.67 9.08 4.01
C PHE A 3 12.17 7.74 3.48
N PHE A 4 12.48 6.66 4.18
CA PHE A 4 12.07 5.33 3.72
C PHE A 4 10.55 5.17 3.83
N LYS A 5 9.99 5.72 4.90
CA LYS A 5 8.54 5.62 5.07
C LYS A 5 7.81 6.32 3.93
N GLN A 6 8.31 7.47 3.49
CA GLN A 6 7.68 8.19 2.39
C GLN A 6 7.76 7.39 1.10
N GLN A 7 8.88 6.73 0.84
CA GLN A 7 9.00 5.91 -0.36
C GLN A 7 8.01 4.76 -0.33
N GLU A 8 7.87 4.13 0.82
CA GLU A 8 6.93 3.01 0.95
C GLU A 8 5.51 3.48 0.74
N GLU A 9 5.17 4.63 1.28
CA GLU A 9 3.83 5.17 1.07
C GLU A 9 3.57 5.48 -0.40
N ARG A 10 4.55 6.04 -1.08
CA ARG A 10 4.40 6.32 -2.50
C ARG A 10 4.20 5.04 -3.31
N MET A 11 4.96 4.02 -2.99
CA MET A 11 4.80 2.75 -3.68
C MET A 11 3.41 2.16 -3.41
N ALA A 12 2.96 2.24 -2.18
CA ALA A 12 1.62 1.74 -1.85
C ALA A 12 0.56 2.52 -2.59
N MET A 13 0.72 3.84 -2.72
CA MET A 13 -0.22 4.64 -3.49
C MET A 13 -0.26 4.22 -4.95
N ARG A 14 0.91 3.93 -5.53
CA ARG A 14 0.96 3.47 -6.91
C ARG A 14 0.27 2.12 -7.08
N PHE A 15 0.53 1.20 -6.17
CA PHE A 15 -0.13 -0.10 -6.23
C PHE A 15 -1.63 0.05 -6.10
N LEU A 16 -2.08 0.91 -5.20
CA LEU A 16 -3.52 1.14 -5.02
C LEU A 16 -4.14 1.73 -6.29
N ALA A 17 -3.51 2.75 -6.85
CA ALA A 17 -4.04 3.37 -8.06
C ALA A 17 -4.11 2.35 -9.19
N TRP A 18 -3.07 1.55 -9.35
CA TRP A 18 -3.03 0.52 -10.37
C TRP A 18 -4.16 -0.48 -10.15
N ARG A 19 -4.39 -0.87 -8.92
CA ARG A 19 -5.44 -1.84 -8.60
C ARG A 19 -6.82 -1.28 -8.92
N TYR A 20 -7.07 -0.02 -8.54
CA TYR A 20 -8.34 0.61 -8.86
C TYR A 20 -8.56 0.65 -10.36
N GLN A 21 -7.54 1.02 -11.12
CA GLN A 21 -7.67 1.07 -12.58
C GLN A 21 -7.96 -0.31 -13.14
N LYS A 22 -7.31 -1.32 -12.60
CA LYS A 22 -7.49 -2.67 -13.09
C LYS A 22 -8.90 -3.17 -12.83
N MET A 23 -9.52 -2.71 -11.77
CA MET A 23 -10.89 -3.09 -11.44
C MET A 23 -11.93 -2.18 -12.09
N ASN A 24 -11.48 -1.26 -12.93
CA ASN A 24 -12.37 -0.28 -13.59
C ASN A 24 -13.12 0.57 -12.59
N MET A 25 -12.47 0.89 -11.49
CA MET A 25 -13.04 1.75 -10.46
C MET A 25 -12.36 3.12 -10.49
N PRO A 26 -13.09 4.18 -10.14
CA PRO A 26 -12.46 5.48 -10.08
C PRO A 26 -11.36 5.51 -9.04
N VAL A 27 -10.23 6.11 -9.39
CA VAL A 27 -9.11 6.23 -8.48
C VAL A 27 -9.44 7.34 -7.47
N PRO A 28 -9.32 7.07 -6.17
CA PRO A 28 -9.57 8.12 -5.17
C PRO A 28 -8.59 9.28 -5.33
N ASN A 29 -8.93 10.42 -4.76
CA ASN A 29 -8.02 11.55 -4.82
C ASN A 29 -6.76 11.24 -4.03
N GLU A 30 -5.76 12.11 -4.20
CA GLU A 30 -4.45 11.86 -3.61
C GLU A 30 -4.50 11.78 -2.09
N ALA A 31 -5.33 12.60 -1.47
CA ALA A 31 -5.41 12.60 -0.01
C ALA A 31 -5.92 11.27 0.51
N GLU A 32 -6.95 10.72 -0.13
CA GLU A 32 -7.49 9.43 0.27
C GLU A 32 -6.51 8.30 0.00
N LEU A 33 -5.85 8.35 -1.15
CA LEU A 33 -4.84 7.35 -1.45
C LEU A 33 -3.73 7.36 -0.40
N LYS A 34 -3.35 8.54 0.03
CA LYS A 34 -2.29 8.66 1.03
C LYS A 34 -2.71 8.04 2.36
N VAL A 35 -3.95 8.27 2.76
CA VAL A 35 -4.45 7.67 4.00
C VAL A 35 -4.46 6.16 3.88
N GLN A 36 -4.98 5.63 2.79
CA GLN A 36 -5.02 4.19 2.59
C GLN A 36 -3.62 3.61 2.53
N ALA A 37 -2.72 4.29 1.82
CA ALA A 37 -1.35 3.82 1.72
C ALA A 37 -0.67 3.78 3.07
N GLY A 38 -0.91 4.78 3.91
CA GLY A 38 -0.34 4.80 5.24
C GLY A 38 -0.79 3.62 6.07
N GLN A 39 -2.07 3.29 5.98
CA GLN A 39 -2.61 2.14 6.70
C GLN A 39 -2.00 0.84 6.19
N ILE A 40 -1.85 0.71 4.88
CA ILE A 40 -1.26 -0.49 4.30
C ILE A 40 0.20 -0.63 4.71
N VAL A 41 0.93 0.48 4.69
CA VAL A 41 2.34 0.44 5.08
C VAL A 41 2.48 0.03 6.55
N ALA A 42 1.65 0.59 7.42
CA ALA A 42 1.70 0.24 8.84
C ALA A 42 1.41 -1.24 9.04
N GLU A 43 0.40 -1.75 8.35
CA GLU A 43 0.06 -3.16 8.47
C GLU A 43 1.18 -4.04 7.91
N ALA A 44 1.78 -3.62 6.80
CA ALA A 44 2.86 -4.38 6.19
C ALA A 44 4.07 -4.46 7.13
N HIS A 45 4.37 -3.38 7.83
CA HIS A 45 5.47 -3.40 8.77
C HIS A 45 5.19 -4.36 9.92
N ARG A 46 3.97 -4.39 10.40
CA ARG A 46 3.60 -5.30 11.46
C ARG A 46 3.78 -6.75 11.02
N ILE A 47 3.27 -7.08 9.84
CA ILE A 47 3.37 -8.44 9.31
C ILE A 47 4.83 -8.80 9.04
N ALA A 48 5.59 -7.86 8.47
CA ALA A 48 6.99 -8.11 8.18
C ALA A 48 7.77 -8.46 9.44
N ARG A 49 7.47 -7.74 10.53
CA ARG A 49 8.14 -7.99 11.80
C ARG A 49 7.80 -9.37 12.34
N GLU A 50 6.55 -9.76 12.21
CA GLU A 50 6.10 -11.03 12.75
C GLU A 50 6.60 -12.21 11.91
N ARG A 51 6.65 -12.04 10.61
CA ARG A 51 6.95 -13.16 9.71
C ARG A 51 8.32 -13.08 9.07
N GLY A 52 9.07 -12.02 9.30
CA GLY A 52 10.40 -11.89 8.72
C GLY A 52 10.38 -11.76 7.21
N ARG A 53 9.36 -11.10 6.66
CA ARG A 53 9.23 -10.96 5.22
C ARG A 53 9.54 -9.54 4.79
N ASN A 54 9.75 -9.37 3.49
CA ASN A 54 10.03 -8.07 2.90
C ASN A 54 8.79 -7.20 2.91
N VAL A 55 8.93 -5.95 3.40
CA VAL A 55 7.80 -5.04 3.51
C VAL A 55 7.15 -4.77 2.15
N ILE A 56 7.97 -4.57 1.12
CA ILE A 56 7.44 -4.25 -0.21
C ILE A 56 6.57 -5.39 -0.73
N ALA A 57 7.02 -6.62 -0.55
CA ALA A 57 6.26 -7.78 -1.00
C ALA A 57 4.93 -7.86 -0.26
N ILE A 58 4.93 -7.52 1.03
CA ILE A 58 3.70 -7.55 1.81
C ILE A 58 2.76 -6.45 1.37
N ILE A 59 3.29 -5.26 1.09
CA ILE A 59 2.46 -4.17 0.58
C ILE A 59 1.74 -4.61 -0.70
N LYS A 60 2.48 -5.22 -1.61
CA LYS A 60 1.88 -5.68 -2.85
C LYS A 60 0.79 -6.71 -2.58
N ASP A 61 1.06 -7.65 -1.69
CA ASP A 61 0.06 -8.66 -1.36
C ASP A 61 -1.19 -8.06 -0.75
N LEU A 62 -1.02 -7.09 0.15
CA LEU A 62 -2.18 -6.45 0.78
C LEU A 62 -3.02 -5.72 -0.25
N VAL A 63 -2.38 -5.02 -1.17
CA VAL A 63 -3.11 -4.31 -2.21
C VAL A 63 -3.86 -5.29 -3.11
N GLU A 64 -3.22 -6.39 -3.48
CA GLU A 64 -3.87 -7.37 -4.35
C GLU A 64 -5.02 -8.09 -3.67
N ASP A 65 -5.01 -8.15 -2.35
CA ASP A 65 -6.07 -8.80 -1.60
C ASP A 65 -7.30 -7.92 -1.45
N ILE A 66 -7.22 -6.65 -1.80
CA ILE A 66 -8.39 -5.77 -1.75
C ILE A 66 -9.39 -6.22 -2.80
N LYS A 67 -10.56 -6.62 -2.34
CA LYS A 67 -11.61 -7.09 -3.22
C LYS A 67 -12.70 -6.08 -3.26
N LYS A 68 -12.68 -5.41 -4.23
CA LYS A 68 -13.65 -4.46 -4.44
C LYS A 68 -14.26 -3.89 -3.54
#